data_8f879d85305ca35ab31d6daba871756c
#
_entry.id   8f879d85305ca35ab31d6daba871756c
#
_cell.length_a   1.000
_cell.length_b   1.000
_cell.length_c   1.000
_cell.angle_alpha   90.00
_cell.angle_beta   90.00
_cell.angle_gamma   90.00
#
_symmetry.space_group_name_H-M   'P 1'
#
loop_
_entity.id
_entity.type
_entity.pdbx_description
1 polymer ?
#
loop_
_entity_poly.entity_id
_entity_poly.type
_entity_poly.pdbx_seq_one_letter_code
_entity_poly.pdbx_strand_id
1 'polypeptide(L)'
;FSGYYPNQLQEEYSDIWQKMWQDEHSMNRFEDQFLRDQLNRLGFESKSTHYHKIITYEEGNKLANRIGEFKEVDFLALVINFVDILGHSRSESDILQEMLPDESAYRKAVCAWLGNAWLMNVLEEISTWGHTVFLTSDHGSTMVTKPVQIKGDRHTSTGIRYKYGQNIKMPDKTGLTIPDPERYFLPKHDMHTNYLIAKSGNFFIYPNEYHKFANRYKNSFQHGGISLEEMVIPIAELKGKNA
;
A
#
# COMPACT_ATOMS: atom_id res chain seq x y z
N PHE A 1 -8.56 5.82 -0.42
CA PHE A 1 -9.79 6.23 0.29
C PHE A 1 -10.24 7.67 0.00
N SER A 2 -9.33 8.60 -0.32
CA SER A 2 -9.71 10.00 -0.59
C SER A 2 -10.46 10.19 -1.91
N GLY A 3 -10.24 9.35 -2.92
CA GLY A 3 -10.73 9.54 -4.27
C GLY A 3 -10.05 10.68 -5.03
N TYR A 4 -8.97 11.23 -4.49
CA TYR A 4 -8.15 12.27 -5.11
C TYR A 4 -6.82 11.71 -5.64
N TYR A 5 -6.31 12.33 -6.68
CA TYR A 5 -4.91 12.16 -7.08
C TYR A 5 -3.97 12.84 -6.07
N PRO A 6 -2.69 12.45 -6.00
CA PRO A 6 -1.77 12.97 -4.99
C PRO A 6 -1.63 14.50 -4.96
N ASN A 7 -1.59 15.18 -6.12
CA ASN A 7 -1.55 16.64 -6.16
C ASN A 7 -2.85 17.29 -5.66
N GLN A 8 -4.00 16.71 -6.00
CA GLN A 8 -5.30 17.17 -5.51
C GLN A 8 -5.43 16.97 -4.00
N LEU A 9 -4.96 15.82 -3.49
CA LEU A 9 -4.92 15.56 -2.06
C LEU A 9 -4.07 16.59 -1.31
N GLN A 10 -2.95 17.00 -1.88
CA GLN A 10 -2.08 18.04 -1.34
C GLN A 10 -2.79 19.40 -1.26
N GLU A 11 -3.57 19.75 -2.27
CA GLU A 11 -4.31 21.01 -2.34
C GLU A 11 -5.50 21.03 -1.36
N GLU A 12 -6.32 19.98 -1.39
CA GLU A 12 -7.55 19.89 -0.59
C GLU A 12 -7.29 19.66 0.91
N TYR A 13 -6.20 18.98 1.25
CA TYR A 13 -5.84 18.61 2.61
C TYR A 13 -4.42 19.05 3.00
N SER A 14 -4.09 20.31 2.73
CA SER A 14 -2.73 20.84 2.90
C SER A 14 -2.14 20.61 4.30
N ASP A 15 -2.94 20.78 5.36
CA ASP A 15 -2.51 20.57 6.76
C ASP A 15 -2.25 19.09 7.08
N ILE A 16 -3.10 18.21 6.55
CA ILE A 16 -2.93 16.75 6.68
C ILE A 16 -1.74 16.29 5.87
N TRP A 17 -1.61 16.81 4.64
CA TRP A 17 -0.50 16.50 3.75
C TRP A 17 0.84 16.80 4.39
N GLN A 18 1.01 17.98 5.03
CA GLN A 18 2.24 18.32 5.74
C GLN A 18 2.56 17.34 6.86
N LYS A 19 1.55 16.91 7.63
CA LYS A 19 1.73 15.92 8.70
C LYS A 19 2.12 14.54 8.16
N MET A 20 1.47 14.09 7.09
CA MET A 20 1.78 12.83 6.41
C MET A 20 3.19 12.83 5.83
N TRP A 21 3.63 13.97 5.32
CA TRP A 21 4.94 14.15 4.71
C TRP A 21 6.09 14.15 5.72
N GLN A 22 5.85 14.68 6.91
CA GLN A 22 6.83 14.73 7.99
C GLN A 22 7.03 13.39 8.70
N ASP A 23 6.02 12.52 8.66
CA ASP A 23 6.03 11.22 9.30
C ASP A 23 5.51 10.15 8.34
N GLU A 24 6.43 9.50 7.62
CA GLU A 24 6.11 8.45 6.65
C GLU A 24 5.37 7.26 7.28
N HIS A 25 5.55 7.01 8.58
CA HIS A 25 4.79 5.99 9.31
C HIS A 25 3.34 6.41 9.60
N SER A 26 3.01 7.69 9.42
CA SER A 26 1.66 8.21 9.65
C SER A 26 0.79 8.31 8.39
N MET A 27 1.31 7.94 7.22
CA MET A 27 0.60 8.14 5.94
C MET A 27 -0.82 7.55 5.93
N ASN A 28 -1.01 6.42 6.59
CA ASN A 28 -2.31 5.73 6.65
C ASN A 28 -3.17 6.11 7.87
N ARG A 29 -2.78 7.16 8.59
CA ARG A 29 -3.46 7.58 9.82
C ARG A 29 -4.82 8.23 9.56
N PHE A 30 -5.00 8.80 8.37
CA PHE A 30 -6.17 9.59 8.01
C PHE A 30 -7.13 8.86 7.05
N GLU A 31 -6.97 7.56 6.85
CA GLU A 31 -7.78 6.77 5.91
C GLU A 31 -9.27 6.81 6.24
N ASP A 32 -9.66 6.72 7.52
CA ASP A 32 -11.07 6.83 7.95
C ASP A 32 -11.65 8.20 7.60
N GLN A 33 -10.91 9.29 7.87
CA GLN A 33 -11.33 10.62 7.51
C GLN A 33 -11.51 10.78 6.00
N PHE A 34 -10.52 10.35 5.22
CA PHE A 34 -10.58 10.43 3.76
C PHE A 34 -11.73 9.63 3.17
N LEU A 35 -12.03 8.45 3.73
CA LEU A 35 -13.17 7.64 3.32
C LEU A 35 -14.49 8.37 3.57
N ARG A 36 -14.70 8.93 4.77
CA ARG A 36 -15.91 9.67 5.11
C ARG A 36 -16.10 10.89 4.22
N ASP A 37 -15.04 11.66 4.03
CA ASP A 37 -15.07 12.85 3.18
C ASP A 37 -15.38 12.50 1.72
N GLN A 38 -14.85 11.37 1.22
CA GLN A 38 -15.18 10.88 -0.12
C GLN A 38 -16.66 10.48 -0.22
N LEU A 39 -17.17 9.73 0.74
CA LEU A 39 -18.58 9.32 0.75
C LEU A 39 -19.52 10.53 0.82
N ASN A 40 -19.19 11.53 1.63
CA ASN A 40 -19.94 12.78 1.71
C ASN A 40 -19.97 13.51 0.36
N ARG A 41 -18.82 13.63 -0.32
CA ARG A 41 -18.76 14.24 -1.67
C ARG A 41 -19.58 13.47 -2.72
N LEU A 42 -19.77 12.18 -2.53
CA LEU A 42 -20.56 11.32 -3.41
C LEU A 42 -22.07 11.34 -3.05
N GLY A 43 -22.48 12.10 -2.03
CA GLY A 43 -23.88 12.21 -1.60
C GLY A 43 -24.34 11.09 -0.66
N PHE A 44 -23.40 10.43 0.03
CA PHE A 44 -23.69 9.35 0.98
C PHE A 44 -23.53 9.78 2.44
N GLU A 45 -23.63 11.08 2.75
CA GLU A 45 -23.47 11.62 4.09
C GLU A 45 -24.48 11.08 5.11
N SER A 46 -25.65 10.63 4.65
CA SER A 46 -26.68 10.02 5.51
C SER A 46 -26.45 8.54 5.80
N LYS A 47 -25.44 7.92 5.15
CA LYS A 47 -25.16 6.50 5.29
C LYS A 47 -24.27 6.21 6.48
N SER A 48 -24.66 5.19 7.26
CA SER A 48 -23.86 4.70 8.37
C SER A 48 -22.58 4.06 7.82
N THR A 49 -21.42 4.65 8.14
CA THR A 49 -20.11 4.18 7.66
C THR A 49 -19.24 3.80 8.84
N HIS A 50 -18.60 2.63 8.75
CA HIS A 50 -17.63 2.17 9.73
C HIS A 50 -16.33 1.77 9.04
N TYR A 51 -15.21 2.25 9.59
CA TYR A 51 -13.86 1.93 9.14
C TYR A 51 -13.12 1.20 10.25
N HIS A 52 -12.44 0.10 9.90
CA HIS A 52 -11.63 -0.66 10.86
C HIS A 52 -10.30 -1.06 10.24
N LYS A 53 -9.21 -0.65 10.87
CA LYS A 53 -7.85 -1.04 10.48
C LYS A 53 -7.33 -2.11 11.42
N ILE A 54 -6.80 -3.18 10.86
CA ILE A 54 -6.34 -4.37 11.55
C ILE A 54 -4.86 -4.57 11.23
N ILE A 55 -4.04 -4.46 12.26
CA ILE A 55 -2.57 -4.59 12.16
C ILE A 55 -2.12 -5.90 12.78
N THR A 56 -2.76 -6.31 13.89
CA THR A 56 -2.38 -7.50 14.65
C THR A 56 -3.41 -8.61 14.56
N TYR A 57 -2.97 -9.84 14.77
CA TYR A 57 -3.86 -11.01 14.86
C TYR A 57 -4.89 -10.89 15.99
N GLU A 58 -4.49 -10.28 17.12
CA GLU A 58 -5.38 -10.05 18.26
C GLU A 58 -6.52 -9.08 17.93
N GLU A 59 -6.21 -7.98 17.22
CA GLU A 59 -7.23 -7.04 16.74
C GLU A 59 -8.22 -7.72 15.80
N GLY A 60 -7.74 -8.59 14.90
CA GLY A 60 -8.58 -9.36 14.02
C GLY A 60 -9.52 -10.31 14.77
N ASN A 61 -9.04 -11.01 15.80
CA ASN A 61 -9.89 -11.85 16.63
C ASN A 61 -10.92 -11.05 17.43
N LYS A 62 -10.55 -9.88 17.95
CA LYS A 62 -11.50 -8.98 18.63
C LYS A 62 -12.60 -8.51 17.67
N LEU A 63 -12.24 -8.18 16.43
CA LEU A 63 -13.22 -7.83 15.41
C LEU A 63 -14.13 -9.02 15.08
N ALA A 64 -13.58 -10.20 14.84
CA ALA A 64 -14.36 -11.39 14.52
C ALA A 64 -15.42 -11.71 15.58
N ASN A 65 -15.09 -11.55 16.86
CA ASN A 65 -16.02 -11.77 17.97
C ASN A 65 -17.14 -10.70 18.05
N ARG A 66 -16.97 -9.56 17.40
CA ARG A 66 -17.89 -8.42 17.45
C ARG A 66 -18.46 -8.06 16.08
N ILE A 67 -18.14 -8.79 15.04
CA ILE A 67 -18.50 -8.42 13.67
C ILE A 67 -20.00 -8.25 13.48
N GLY A 68 -20.81 -9.04 14.21
CA GLY A 68 -22.27 -8.93 14.19
C GLY A 68 -22.83 -7.56 14.61
N GLU A 69 -22.06 -6.74 15.35
CA GLU A 69 -22.46 -5.38 15.72
C GLU A 69 -22.57 -4.45 14.51
N PHE A 70 -21.90 -4.79 13.39
CA PHE A 70 -21.85 -3.98 12.17
C PHE A 70 -22.87 -4.40 11.10
N LYS A 71 -23.77 -5.33 11.41
CA LYS A 71 -24.73 -5.89 10.45
C LYS A 71 -25.63 -4.82 9.81
N GLU A 72 -26.00 -3.80 10.57
CA GLU A 72 -26.89 -2.72 10.11
C GLU A 72 -26.15 -1.51 9.55
N VAL A 73 -24.82 -1.61 9.40
CA VAL A 73 -23.99 -0.54 8.83
C VAL A 73 -24.12 -0.57 7.30
N ASP A 74 -24.40 0.58 6.67
CA ASP A 74 -24.55 0.68 5.21
C ASP A 74 -23.23 0.43 4.46
N PHE A 75 -22.10 0.85 5.05
CA PHE A 75 -20.79 0.71 4.47
C PHE A 75 -19.73 0.33 5.53
N LEU A 76 -19.16 -0.84 5.42
CA LEU A 76 -18.08 -1.34 6.29
C LEU A 76 -16.78 -1.46 5.50
N ALA A 77 -15.75 -0.71 5.88
CA ALA A 77 -14.40 -0.81 5.33
C ALA A 77 -13.47 -1.51 6.31
N LEU A 78 -12.89 -2.63 5.91
CA LEU A 78 -11.89 -3.38 6.68
C LEU A 78 -10.55 -3.31 5.97
N VAL A 79 -9.54 -2.74 6.62
CA VAL A 79 -8.16 -2.67 6.11
C VAL A 79 -7.29 -3.65 6.88
N ILE A 80 -6.66 -4.58 6.19
CA ILE A 80 -5.89 -5.67 6.77
C ILE A 80 -4.44 -5.57 6.30
N ASN A 81 -3.54 -5.13 7.16
CA ASN A 81 -2.15 -4.82 6.80
C ASN A 81 -1.20 -6.04 6.81
N PHE A 82 -1.69 -7.25 7.07
CA PHE A 82 -0.82 -8.43 7.25
C PHE A 82 0.12 -8.67 6.05
N VAL A 83 -0.40 -8.61 4.83
CA VAL A 83 0.37 -8.95 3.62
C VAL A 83 1.51 -7.95 3.41
N ASP A 84 1.22 -6.67 3.59
CA ASP A 84 2.20 -5.60 3.47
C ASP A 84 3.27 -5.68 4.57
N ILE A 85 2.85 -5.86 5.82
CA ILE A 85 3.76 -6.05 6.97
C ILE A 85 4.66 -7.26 6.75
N LEU A 86 4.13 -8.39 6.26
CA LEU A 86 4.93 -9.59 5.98
C LEU A 86 6.00 -9.30 4.92
N GLY A 87 5.65 -8.59 3.85
CA GLY A 87 6.56 -8.19 2.79
C GLY A 87 7.72 -7.33 3.30
N HIS A 88 7.41 -6.32 4.09
CA HIS A 88 8.41 -5.43 4.69
C HIS A 88 9.27 -6.12 5.75
N SER A 89 8.65 -6.85 6.69
CA SER A 89 9.36 -7.54 7.78
C SER A 89 10.33 -8.61 7.30
N ARG A 90 10.06 -9.22 6.12
CA ARG A 90 10.98 -10.17 5.52
C ARG A 90 12.36 -9.57 5.26
N SER A 91 12.44 -8.32 4.83
CA SER A 91 13.72 -7.63 4.57
C SER A 91 14.53 -7.32 5.83
N GLU A 92 13.91 -7.43 7.00
CA GLU A 92 14.47 -7.06 8.30
C GLU A 92 14.78 -8.27 9.21
N SER A 93 14.38 -9.47 8.79
CA SER A 93 14.51 -10.70 9.58
C SER A 93 15.16 -11.82 8.78
N ASP A 94 16.32 -12.29 9.19
CA ASP A 94 17.04 -13.43 8.59
C ASP A 94 16.16 -14.70 8.63
N ILE A 95 15.44 -14.91 9.72
CA ILE A 95 14.54 -16.06 9.87
C ILE A 95 13.42 -16.01 8.83
N LEU A 96 12.80 -14.83 8.62
CA LEU A 96 11.77 -14.70 7.60
C LEU A 96 12.34 -14.84 6.19
N GLN A 97 13.57 -14.43 5.93
CA GLN A 97 14.23 -14.66 4.64
C GLN A 97 14.45 -16.14 4.37
N GLU A 98 14.82 -16.93 5.38
CA GLU A 98 14.95 -18.39 5.27
C GLU A 98 13.61 -19.08 5.09
N MET A 99 12.56 -18.65 5.80
CA MET A 99 11.20 -19.22 5.72
C MET A 99 10.50 -18.87 4.40
N LEU A 100 10.79 -17.71 3.85
CA LEU A 100 10.15 -17.16 2.64
C LEU A 100 11.22 -16.85 1.58
N PRO A 101 11.99 -17.83 1.09
CA PRO A 101 13.13 -17.61 0.23
C PRO A 101 12.73 -17.03 -1.15
N ASP A 102 11.54 -17.34 -1.61
CA ASP A 102 11.05 -16.98 -2.94
C ASP A 102 9.57 -16.57 -2.91
N GLU A 103 9.05 -16.15 -4.06
CA GLU A 103 7.67 -15.74 -4.25
C GLU A 103 6.68 -16.87 -3.97
N SER A 104 7.02 -18.12 -4.30
CA SER A 104 6.15 -19.28 -4.03
C SER A 104 5.95 -19.50 -2.53
N ALA A 105 7.03 -19.41 -1.75
CA ALA A 105 6.97 -19.53 -0.29
C ALA A 105 6.18 -18.38 0.33
N TYR A 106 6.39 -17.14 -0.16
CA TYR A 106 5.63 -15.97 0.28
C TYR A 106 4.13 -16.13 0.03
N ARG A 107 3.73 -16.51 -1.19
CA ARG A 107 2.31 -16.76 -1.52
C ARG A 107 1.69 -17.85 -0.67
N LYS A 108 2.41 -18.94 -0.40
CA LYS A 108 1.93 -20.02 0.48
C LYS A 108 1.70 -19.52 1.91
N ALA A 109 2.60 -18.68 2.43
CA ALA A 109 2.44 -18.09 3.76
C ALA A 109 1.21 -17.20 3.84
N VAL A 110 0.97 -16.34 2.84
CA VAL A 110 -0.22 -15.51 2.74
C VAL A 110 -1.49 -16.38 2.67
N CYS A 111 -1.52 -17.40 1.80
CA CYS A 111 -2.66 -18.30 1.69
C CYS A 111 -2.94 -19.07 3.00
N ALA A 112 -1.88 -19.54 3.67
CA ALA A 112 -2.03 -20.24 4.95
C ALA A 112 -2.58 -19.31 6.03
N TRP A 113 -2.11 -18.05 6.08
CA TRP A 113 -2.62 -17.07 7.02
C TRP A 113 -4.09 -16.75 6.76
N LEU A 114 -4.45 -16.47 5.50
CA LEU A 114 -5.84 -16.18 5.12
C LEU A 114 -6.79 -17.34 5.45
N GLY A 115 -6.35 -18.59 5.23
CA GLY A 115 -7.17 -19.78 5.47
C GLY A 115 -7.37 -20.13 6.95
N ASN A 116 -6.46 -19.72 7.83
CA ASN A 116 -6.51 -20.06 9.26
C ASN A 116 -6.77 -18.83 10.15
N ALA A 117 -6.95 -17.66 9.55
CA ALA A 117 -7.13 -16.44 10.29
C ALA A 117 -8.60 -16.22 10.67
N TRP A 118 -8.80 -15.34 11.64
CA TRP A 118 -10.10 -14.79 12.04
C TRP A 118 -10.93 -14.25 10.86
N LEU A 119 -10.28 -13.93 9.73
CA LEU A 119 -10.92 -13.39 8.54
C LEU A 119 -11.97 -14.33 7.95
N MET A 120 -11.73 -15.65 7.98
CA MET A 120 -12.73 -16.61 7.51
C MET A 120 -14.00 -16.55 8.34
N ASN A 121 -13.88 -16.43 9.67
CA ASN A 121 -15.03 -16.29 10.56
C ASN A 121 -15.82 -14.99 10.26
N VAL A 122 -15.10 -13.90 9.99
CA VAL A 122 -15.71 -12.62 9.60
C VAL A 122 -16.48 -12.77 8.29
N LEU A 123 -15.89 -13.40 7.26
CA LEU A 123 -16.53 -13.60 5.96
C LEU A 123 -17.73 -14.55 6.06
N GLU A 124 -17.65 -15.60 6.87
CA GLU A 124 -18.76 -16.51 7.12
C GLU A 124 -19.94 -15.78 7.75
N GLU A 125 -19.72 -14.97 8.78
CA GLU A 125 -20.76 -14.18 9.42
C GLU A 125 -21.38 -13.16 8.45
N ILE A 126 -20.56 -12.37 7.74
CA ILE A 126 -21.03 -11.37 6.76
C ILE A 126 -21.85 -12.06 5.64
N SER A 127 -21.50 -13.29 5.25
CA SER A 127 -22.24 -14.03 4.21
C SER A 127 -23.72 -14.25 4.53
N THR A 128 -24.10 -14.11 5.79
CA THR A 128 -25.50 -14.25 6.27
C THR A 128 -26.30 -12.95 6.25
N TRP A 129 -25.64 -11.80 6.00
CA TRP A 129 -26.27 -10.48 6.14
C TRP A 129 -26.97 -9.98 4.88
N GLY A 130 -26.75 -10.62 3.73
CA GLY A 130 -27.24 -10.15 2.43
C GLY A 130 -26.41 -8.98 1.86
N HIS A 131 -25.26 -8.68 2.43
CA HIS A 131 -24.33 -7.66 1.93
C HIS A 131 -23.50 -8.20 0.76
N THR A 132 -23.08 -7.27 -0.13
CA THR A 132 -22.07 -7.55 -1.14
C THR A 132 -20.70 -7.18 -0.55
N VAL A 133 -19.73 -8.10 -0.63
CA VAL A 133 -18.36 -7.86 -0.17
C VAL A 133 -17.44 -7.71 -1.38
N PHE A 134 -16.67 -6.62 -1.43
CA PHE A 134 -15.60 -6.43 -2.38
C PHE A 134 -14.26 -6.68 -1.68
N LEU A 135 -13.54 -7.69 -2.15
CA LEU A 135 -12.19 -8.00 -1.68
C LEU A 135 -11.20 -7.50 -2.72
N THR A 136 -10.30 -6.61 -2.31
CA THR A 136 -9.31 -6.01 -3.20
C THR A 136 -8.03 -5.66 -2.42
N SER A 137 -7.05 -5.10 -3.10
CA SER A 137 -5.80 -4.56 -2.54
C SER A 137 -5.59 -3.15 -3.07
N ASP A 138 -4.89 -2.31 -2.36
CA ASP A 138 -4.49 -0.96 -2.78
C ASP A 138 -3.34 -0.99 -3.80
N HIS A 139 -2.44 -1.95 -3.68
CA HIS A 139 -1.36 -2.26 -4.62
C HIS A 139 -0.96 -3.73 -4.54
N GLY A 140 -0.17 -4.17 -5.48
CA GLY A 140 0.54 -5.43 -5.38
C GLY A 140 2.00 -5.22 -4.98
N SER A 141 2.81 -6.26 -5.08
CA SER A 141 4.24 -6.20 -4.77
C SER A 141 5.06 -7.07 -5.73
N THR A 142 6.31 -6.68 -5.93
CA THR A 142 7.25 -7.43 -6.77
C THR A 142 8.54 -7.75 -6.00
N MET A 143 9.17 -8.89 -6.32
CA MET A 143 10.47 -9.21 -5.77
C MET A 143 11.55 -8.39 -6.48
N VAL A 144 12.28 -7.56 -5.73
CA VAL A 144 13.35 -6.73 -6.28
C VAL A 144 14.70 -7.44 -6.20
N THR A 145 15.43 -7.42 -7.31
CA THR A 145 16.69 -8.19 -7.44
C THR A 145 17.87 -7.36 -7.93
N LYS A 146 17.61 -6.20 -8.54
CA LYS A 146 18.60 -5.39 -9.26
C LYS A 146 18.72 -4.00 -8.64
N PRO A 147 19.75 -3.76 -7.80
CA PRO A 147 20.00 -2.42 -7.27
C PRO A 147 20.45 -1.48 -8.40
N VAL A 148 19.86 -0.30 -8.45
CA VAL A 148 20.16 0.75 -9.43
C VAL A 148 20.63 1.98 -8.67
N GLN A 149 21.86 2.38 -8.93
CA GLN A 149 22.39 3.60 -8.34
C GLN A 149 21.80 4.83 -9.03
N ILE A 150 21.21 5.72 -8.23
CA ILE A 150 20.70 7.00 -8.72
C ILE A 150 21.60 8.15 -8.32
N LYS A 151 21.51 9.26 -9.06
CA LYS A 151 22.18 10.52 -8.75
C LYS A 151 21.14 11.57 -8.40
N GLY A 152 21.36 12.33 -7.36
CA GLY A 152 20.45 13.41 -6.93
C GLY A 152 20.72 13.88 -5.51
N ASP A 153 19.99 14.89 -5.08
CA ASP A 153 20.12 15.45 -3.76
C ASP A 153 19.58 14.51 -2.68
N ARG A 154 20.02 14.68 -1.42
CA ARG A 154 19.71 13.79 -0.30
C ARG A 154 18.27 13.94 0.23
N HIS A 155 17.59 15.00 -0.14
CA HIS A 155 16.21 15.31 0.29
C HIS A 155 15.18 14.63 -0.62
N THR A 156 15.23 13.31 -0.70
CA THR A 156 14.33 12.52 -1.55
C THR A 156 13.59 11.48 -0.74
N SER A 157 12.49 10.97 -1.30
CA SER A 157 11.66 9.94 -0.66
C SER A 157 12.47 8.72 -0.20
N THR A 158 12.05 8.08 0.88
CA THR A 158 12.65 6.84 1.40
C THR A 158 12.30 5.62 0.56
N GLY A 159 11.18 5.65 -0.17
CA GLY A 159 10.77 4.56 -1.05
C GLY A 159 11.88 4.10 -1.99
N ILE A 160 12.07 2.81 -2.17
CA ILE A 160 13.12 2.26 -3.03
C ILE A 160 12.65 1.94 -4.44
N ARG A 161 11.33 1.93 -4.66
CA ARG A 161 10.73 1.70 -5.98
C ARG A 161 10.40 2.98 -6.72
N TYR A 162 10.27 4.08 -6.01
CA TYR A 162 10.17 5.41 -6.60
C TYR A 162 11.03 6.41 -5.83
N LYS A 163 11.43 7.45 -6.49
CA LYS A 163 12.14 8.59 -5.92
C LYS A 163 11.64 9.87 -6.56
N TYR A 164 11.57 10.92 -5.80
CA TYR A 164 11.34 12.27 -6.31
C TYR A 164 12.34 13.23 -5.65
N GLY A 165 12.64 14.32 -6.34
CA GLY A 165 13.60 15.33 -5.88
C GLY A 165 14.04 16.23 -7.03
N GLN A 166 15.00 17.10 -6.75
CA GLN A 166 15.51 18.04 -7.75
C GLN A 166 16.48 17.36 -8.72
N ASN A 167 16.14 17.37 -9.99
CA ASN A 167 17.01 16.89 -11.08
C ASN A 167 17.62 15.49 -10.82
N ILE A 168 16.89 14.60 -10.18
CA ILE A 168 17.37 13.25 -9.92
C ILE A 168 17.48 12.45 -11.21
N LYS A 169 18.49 11.59 -11.31
CA LYS A 169 18.81 10.81 -12.52
C LYS A 169 19.08 9.36 -12.21
N MET A 170 18.69 8.50 -13.14
CA MET A 170 18.98 7.07 -13.13
C MET A 170 19.60 6.63 -14.46
N PRO A 171 20.25 5.47 -14.53
CA PRO A 171 20.67 4.85 -15.80
C PRO A 171 19.48 4.55 -16.71
N ASP A 172 19.67 4.69 -18.02
CA ASP A 172 18.66 4.37 -19.01
C ASP A 172 18.10 2.95 -18.87
N LYS A 173 16.81 2.79 -19.21
CA LYS A 173 16.08 1.50 -19.23
C LYS A 173 15.80 0.88 -17.84
N THR A 174 16.20 1.50 -16.74
CA THR A 174 15.98 0.95 -15.39
C THR A 174 14.62 1.33 -14.79
N GLY A 175 13.98 2.35 -15.31
CA GLY A 175 12.68 2.86 -14.87
C GLY A 175 12.10 3.88 -15.83
N LEU A 176 11.10 4.61 -15.34
CA LEU A 176 10.47 5.74 -15.98
C LEU A 176 10.93 7.03 -15.29
N THR A 177 11.39 8.01 -16.06
CA THR A 177 11.60 9.37 -15.58
C THR A 177 10.39 10.22 -15.91
N ILE A 178 9.82 10.91 -14.93
CA ILE A 178 8.74 11.88 -15.08
C ILE A 178 9.32 13.28 -14.83
N PRO A 179 9.67 14.02 -15.89
CA PRO A 179 10.26 15.36 -15.75
C PRO A 179 9.23 16.43 -15.38
N ASP A 180 7.96 16.19 -15.68
CA ASP A 180 6.84 17.07 -15.39
C ASP A 180 5.78 16.30 -14.58
N PRO A 181 5.88 16.34 -13.24
CA PRO A 181 4.99 15.58 -12.36
C PRO A 181 3.51 15.95 -12.49
N GLU A 182 3.20 17.22 -12.73
CA GLU A 182 1.83 17.74 -12.80
C GLU A 182 1.01 17.06 -13.90
N ARG A 183 1.64 16.68 -15.01
CA ARG A 183 0.97 15.91 -16.09
C ARG A 183 0.47 14.53 -15.66
N TYR A 184 0.98 14.03 -14.54
CA TYR A 184 0.63 12.72 -13.96
C TYR A 184 -0.03 12.86 -12.59
N PHE A 185 -0.55 14.05 -12.30
CA PHE A 185 -1.21 14.35 -11.02
C PHE A 185 -0.33 14.08 -9.79
N LEU A 186 0.99 14.18 -9.95
CA LEU A 186 1.96 14.03 -8.87
C LEU A 186 2.34 15.40 -8.30
N PRO A 187 2.63 15.48 -6.99
CA PRO A 187 3.06 16.71 -6.34
C PRO A 187 4.35 17.27 -6.92
N LYS A 188 4.41 18.58 -7.03
CA LYS A 188 5.60 19.30 -7.49
C LYS A 188 6.04 20.27 -6.40
N HIS A 189 7.18 20.02 -5.77
CA HIS A 189 7.68 20.82 -4.66
C HIS A 189 8.42 22.08 -5.11
N ASP A 190 9.04 22.01 -6.29
CA ASP A 190 9.76 23.13 -6.92
C ASP A 190 9.84 22.95 -8.45
N MET A 191 10.39 23.94 -9.14
CA MET A 191 10.49 23.94 -10.60
C MET A 191 11.37 22.81 -11.18
N HIS A 192 12.21 22.19 -10.36
CA HIS A 192 13.16 21.16 -10.77
C HIS A 192 12.78 19.76 -10.25
N THR A 193 11.62 19.64 -9.60
CA THR A 193 11.13 18.35 -9.11
C THR A 193 10.85 17.42 -10.27
N ASN A 194 11.46 16.24 -10.23
CA ASN A 194 11.14 15.14 -11.11
C ASN A 194 11.02 13.83 -10.33
N TYR A 195 10.37 12.83 -10.93
CA TYR A 195 10.20 11.49 -10.34
C TYR A 195 10.94 10.45 -11.17
N LEU A 196 11.47 9.46 -10.46
CA LEU A 196 11.98 8.22 -11.02
C LEU A 196 11.12 7.07 -10.49
N ILE A 197 10.60 6.24 -11.37
CA ILE A 197 9.76 5.09 -11.00
C ILE A 197 10.40 3.83 -11.55
N ALA A 198 10.68 2.86 -10.68
CA ALA A 198 11.34 1.62 -11.05
C ALA A 198 10.40 0.70 -11.83
N LYS A 199 10.95 -0.07 -12.77
CA LYS A 199 10.26 -1.13 -13.49
C LYS A 199 10.92 -2.47 -13.26
N SER A 200 10.16 -3.54 -13.42
CA SER A 200 10.64 -4.91 -13.19
C SER A 200 11.28 -5.07 -11.82
N GLY A 201 12.22 -5.93 -11.62
CA GLY A 201 12.93 -6.13 -10.35
C GLY A 201 13.99 -5.08 -9.98
N ASN A 202 13.96 -3.87 -10.58
CA ASN A 202 14.90 -2.80 -10.23
C ASN A 202 14.48 -2.10 -8.92
N PHE A 203 15.46 -1.57 -8.17
CA PHE A 203 15.21 -0.71 -7.02
C PHE A 203 16.32 0.33 -6.86
N PHE A 204 15.98 1.51 -6.35
CA PHE A 204 16.84 2.67 -6.34
C PHE A 204 17.61 2.84 -5.04
N ILE A 205 18.92 3.02 -5.15
CA ILE A 205 19.81 3.27 -4.03
C ILE A 205 20.69 4.48 -4.33
N TYR A 206 20.95 5.28 -3.30
CA TYR A 206 21.95 6.35 -3.37
C TYR A 206 23.37 5.79 -3.27
N PRO A 207 24.37 6.52 -3.78
CA PRO A 207 25.78 6.10 -3.73
C PRO A 207 26.29 5.83 -2.30
N ASN A 208 25.78 6.59 -1.33
CA ASN A 208 26.16 6.42 0.06
C ASN A 208 25.64 5.09 0.63
N GLU A 209 26.55 4.32 1.21
CA GLU A 209 26.25 2.99 1.77
C GLU A 209 25.60 2.03 0.75
N TYR A 210 25.91 2.19 -0.54
CA TYR A 210 25.29 1.42 -1.62
C TYR A 210 25.28 -0.09 -1.35
N HIS A 211 26.40 -0.67 -0.97
CA HIS A 211 26.48 -2.12 -0.73
C HIS A 211 25.61 -2.59 0.43
N LYS A 212 25.52 -1.81 1.49
CA LYS A 212 24.68 -2.12 2.64
C LYS A 212 23.20 -2.19 2.23
N PHE A 213 22.69 -1.14 1.56
CA PHE A 213 21.29 -1.09 1.16
C PHE A 213 21.00 -2.04 -0.02
N ALA A 214 21.93 -2.24 -0.94
CA ALA A 214 21.79 -3.21 -2.02
C ALA A 214 21.59 -4.62 -1.47
N ASN A 215 22.39 -5.03 -0.48
CA ASN A 215 22.25 -6.34 0.17
C ASN A 215 20.99 -6.45 1.00
N ARG A 216 20.62 -5.39 1.74
CA ARG A 216 19.41 -5.38 2.58
C ARG A 216 18.14 -5.61 1.78
N TYR A 217 18.00 -4.93 0.65
CA TYR A 217 16.74 -4.95 -0.12
C TYR A 217 16.71 -5.97 -1.25
N LYS A 218 17.85 -6.51 -1.66
CA LYS A 218 17.90 -7.55 -2.69
C LYS A 218 17.07 -8.77 -2.28
N ASN A 219 16.24 -9.26 -3.19
CA ASN A 219 15.31 -10.37 -3.00
C ASN A 219 14.19 -10.07 -1.96
N SER A 220 13.91 -8.80 -1.64
CA SER A 220 12.75 -8.41 -0.83
C SER A 220 11.53 -8.13 -1.71
N PHE A 221 10.33 -8.20 -1.11
CA PHE A 221 9.10 -7.75 -1.76
C PHE A 221 8.92 -6.26 -1.52
N GLN A 222 8.68 -5.53 -2.60
CA GLN A 222 8.57 -4.07 -2.57
C GLN A 222 7.46 -3.61 -3.50
N HIS A 223 6.95 -2.41 -3.29
CA HIS A 223 5.90 -1.77 -4.08
C HIS A 223 6.21 -0.29 -4.38
N GLY A 224 5.39 0.34 -5.22
CA GLY A 224 5.55 1.74 -5.63
C GLY A 224 6.24 1.94 -6.98
N GLY A 225 6.55 0.86 -7.69
CA GLY A 225 7.04 0.90 -9.09
C GLY A 225 5.92 0.71 -10.11
N ILE A 226 6.31 0.39 -11.35
CA ILE A 226 5.40 0.18 -12.48
C ILE A 226 5.49 -1.23 -13.08
N SER A 227 5.83 -2.23 -12.30
CA SER A 227 5.70 -3.61 -12.75
C SER A 227 4.23 -4.06 -12.73
N LEU A 228 3.89 -5.08 -13.52
CA LEU A 228 2.51 -5.59 -13.56
C LEU A 228 2.07 -6.10 -12.18
N GLU A 229 2.98 -6.73 -11.46
CA GLU A 229 2.76 -7.29 -10.13
C GLU A 229 2.43 -6.21 -9.08
N GLU A 230 2.84 -4.97 -9.30
CA GLU A 230 2.54 -3.82 -8.43
C GLU A 230 1.25 -3.11 -8.84
N MET A 231 0.99 -3.01 -10.14
CA MET A 231 -0.07 -2.17 -10.72
C MET A 231 -1.40 -2.90 -10.91
N VAL A 232 -1.36 -4.22 -11.15
CA VAL A 232 -2.56 -5.02 -11.39
C VAL A 232 -3.00 -5.65 -10.09
N ILE A 233 -4.16 -5.21 -9.60
CA ILE A 233 -4.76 -5.69 -8.35
C ILE A 233 -5.99 -6.55 -8.64
N PRO A 234 -6.28 -7.57 -7.81
CA PRO A 234 -7.51 -8.33 -7.92
C PRO A 234 -8.69 -7.54 -7.36
N ILE A 235 -9.86 -7.74 -7.94
CA ILE A 235 -11.14 -7.33 -7.35
C ILE A 235 -12.07 -8.54 -7.40
N ALA A 236 -12.49 -9.02 -6.23
CA ALA A 236 -13.45 -10.11 -6.12
C ALA A 236 -14.75 -9.59 -5.48
N GLU A 237 -15.87 -9.83 -6.15
CA GLU A 237 -17.21 -9.59 -5.60
C GLU A 237 -17.72 -10.89 -4.99
N LEU A 238 -18.05 -10.86 -3.71
CA LEU A 238 -18.59 -11.98 -2.96
C LEU A 238 -20.02 -11.69 -2.54
N LYS A 239 -20.91 -12.63 -2.75
CA LYS A 239 -22.32 -12.56 -2.33
C LYS A 239 -22.64 -13.67 -1.34
N GLY A 240 -23.50 -13.40 -0.39
CA GLY A 240 -24.00 -14.41 0.54
C GLY A 240 -24.72 -15.53 -0.22
N LYS A 241 -24.69 -16.74 0.34
CA LYS A 241 -25.32 -17.94 -0.27
C LYS A 241 -26.84 -17.81 -0.43
N ASN A 242 -27.46 -16.88 0.26
CA ASN A 242 -28.92 -16.64 0.29
C ASN A 242 -29.29 -15.26 -0.26
N ALA A 243 -28.40 -14.61 -1.00
CA ALA A 243 -28.66 -13.30 -1.62
C ALA A 243 -29.22 -13.44 -3.04
#